data_d70f338ba4b25c9c54268242f977491d
#
_entry.id   d70f338ba4b25c9c54268242f977491d
#
_cell.length_a   1.000
_cell.length_b   1.000
_cell.length_c   1.000
_cell.angle_alpha   90.00
_cell.angle_beta   90.00
_cell.angle_gamma   90.00
#
_symmetry.space_group_name_H-M   'P 1'
#
loop_
_entity.id
_entity.type
_entity.pdbx_description
1 polymer ?
#
loop_
_entity_poly.entity_id
_entity_poly.type
_entity_poly.pdbx_seq_one_letter_code
_entity_poly.pdbx_strand_id
1 'polypeptide(L)'
;MPFERINLHLSNCDWNVAVCKTVDVLQSGGVAVVPTETVYGLAVRLNDRRAVQKLIELKGRNENHPFALAFSRADAIEDICPDMSPLACRLARRCLPGPVSLVIDLPSESIFWKLPTEIQKAVSLQSSICCRVPDHPLLLTVLGEMNEPIVLTSANKSGQGEMANVDQLIAELGHGIDLLIDNGSLASPKPSTIVKVAGNDYTVLREGVIKAETVKRLSALMILFVCTGNLCRSPMAEYLCEKMLAERLHCPVDALEQRGIVILSAGVSDFAATGQPATDNAIEVMLAEGIDMSRHRSSKINETHVRFADFIFTMTRSHRERILSMWHNADSRLSVLRTDGGDIADPMGHSIDVYQSCAEQIRRELDRRLEEMVLR
;
A
#
# COMPACT_ATOMS: atom_id res chain seq x y z
N MET A 1 32.29 -21.93 9.59
CA MET A 1 32.55 -21.22 10.85
C MET A 1 31.26 -21.16 11.64
N PRO A 2 31.28 -21.08 12.98
CA PRO A 2 30.05 -20.85 13.72
C PRO A 2 29.49 -19.47 13.34
N PHE A 3 28.17 -19.35 13.10
CA PHE A 3 27.51 -18.08 12.88
C PHE A 3 27.42 -17.26 14.16
N GLU A 4 27.28 -15.94 14.04
CA GLU A 4 27.00 -15.04 15.17
C GLU A 4 25.49 -15.04 15.47
N ARG A 5 25.08 -15.11 16.76
CA ARG A 5 23.68 -15.00 17.20
C ARG A 5 23.51 -13.77 18.06
N ILE A 6 22.61 -12.87 17.68
CA ILE A 6 22.21 -11.69 18.45
C ILE A 6 20.77 -11.87 18.90
N ASN A 7 20.54 -11.94 20.21
CA ASN A 7 19.22 -12.10 20.79
C ASN A 7 18.66 -10.73 21.21
N LEU A 8 17.57 -10.31 20.58
CA LEU A 8 16.94 -9.01 20.77
C LEU A 8 16.21 -8.87 22.12
N HIS A 9 15.92 -9.97 22.81
CA HIS A 9 15.23 -9.97 24.12
C HIS A 9 16.17 -9.87 25.33
N LEU A 10 17.47 -9.91 25.13
CA LEU A 10 18.41 -9.73 26.21
C LEU A 10 18.44 -8.26 26.66
N SER A 11 18.44 -8.02 27.97
CA SER A 11 18.41 -6.68 28.57
C SER A 11 19.59 -5.79 28.21
N ASN A 12 20.69 -6.39 27.73
CA ASN A 12 21.90 -5.71 27.26
C ASN A 12 22.03 -5.69 25.72
N CYS A 13 20.98 -6.07 24.99
CA CYS A 13 21.01 -6.01 23.53
C CYS A 13 20.96 -4.54 23.08
N ASP A 14 21.99 -4.11 22.39
CA ASP A 14 21.99 -2.83 21.69
C ASP A 14 21.39 -3.03 20.29
N TRP A 15 20.23 -2.42 20.07
CA TRP A 15 19.54 -2.46 18.79
C TRP A 15 20.37 -1.95 17.63
N ASN A 16 21.15 -0.88 17.85
CA ASN A 16 22.03 -0.32 16.82
C ASN A 16 23.16 -1.30 16.45
N VAL A 17 23.69 -2.03 17.43
CA VAL A 17 24.69 -3.08 17.17
C VAL A 17 24.09 -4.18 16.29
N ALA A 18 22.84 -4.61 16.55
CA ALA A 18 22.17 -5.62 15.74
C ALA A 18 21.96 -5.13 14.29
N VAL A 19 21.57 -3.87 14.10
CA VAL A 19 21.44 -3.25 12.77
C VAL A 19 22.80 -3.20 12.07
N CYS A 20 23.83 -2.60 12.68
CA CYS A 20 25.16 -2.46 12.09
C CYS A 20 25.75 -3.82 11.70
N LYS A 21 25.67 -4.82 12.58
CA LYS A 21 26.14 -6.18 12.31
C LYS A 21 25.40 -6.83 11.14
N THR A 22 24.09 -6.62 11.03
CA THR A 22 23.32 -7.16 9.91
C THR A 22 23.76 -6.51 8.60
N VAL A 23 23.92 -5.19 8.59
CA VAL A 23 24.42 -4.45 7.42
C VAL A 23 25.83 -4.93 7.03
N ASP A 24 26.77 -5.04 7.99
CA ASP A 24 28.15 -5.49 7.75
C ASP A 24 28.19 -6.89 7.12
N VAL A 25 27.37 -7.83 7.65
CA VAL A 25 27.28 -9.20 7.11
C VAL A 25 26.73 -9.19 5.70
N LEU A 26 25.64 -8.46 5.43
CA LEU A 26 25.07 -8.37 4.10
C LEU A 26 26.04 -7.71 3.09
N GLN A 27 26.72 -6.63 3.49
CA GLN A 27 27.69 -5.93 2.64
C GLN A 27 28.94 -6.78 2.34
N SER A 28 29.33 -7.66 3.26
CA SER A 28 30.46 -8.60 3.06
C SER A 28 30.08 -9.86 2.29
N GLY A 29 28.84 -9.99 1.79
CA GLY A 29 28.36 -11.14 1.04
C GLY A 29 27.98 -12.34 1.91
N GLY A 30 27.68 -12.10 3.19
CA GLY A 30 27.17 -13.10 4.12
C GLY A 30 25.66 -13.32 3.96
N VAL A 31 25.20 -14.39 4.62
CA VAL A 31 23.77 -14.76 4.73
C VAL A 31 23.28 -14.46 6.14
N ALA A 32 22.32 -13.58 6.28
CA ALA A 32 21.71 -13.24 7.56
C ALA A 32 20.32 -13.86 7.70
N VAL A 33 20.01 -14.40 8.89
CA VAL A 33 18.64 -14.71 9.29
C VAL A 33 18.08 -13.52 10.04
N VAL A 34 16.95 -12.99 9.55
CA VAL A 34 16.33 -11.78 10.09
C VAL A 34 14.85 -12.03 10.42
N PRO A 35 14.33 -11.43 11.50
CA PRO A 35 12.92 -11.50 11.81
C PRO A 35 12.10 -10.63 10.86
N THR A 36 10.86 -11.07 10.59
CA THR A 36 9.83 -10.27 9.94
C THR A 36 8.53 -10.35 10.73
N GLU A 37 7.54 -9.60 10.35
CA GLU A 37 6.19 -9.65 10.96
C GLU A 37 5.42 -10.95 10.62
N THR A 38 5.98 -11.80 9.74
CA THR A 38 5.37 -13.06 9.29
C THR A 38 6.15 -14.29 9.73
N VAL A 39 7.34 -14.45 9.18
CA VAL A 39 8.25 -15.59 9.41
C VAL A 39 9.69 -15.10 9.42
N TYR A 40 10.61 -15.87 9.99
CA TYR A 40 12.04 -15.57 9.80
C TYR A 40 12.41 -15.62 8.32
N GLY A 41 13.26 -14.69 7.89
CA GLY A 41 13.77 -14.61 6.53
C GLY A 41 15.26 -14.86 6.43
N LEU A 42 15.68 -15.51 5.35
CA LEU A 42 17.07 -15.51 4.88
C LEU A 42 17.26 -14.28 3.99
N ALA A 43 18.27 -13.48 4.31
CA ALA A 43 18.60 -12.24 3.64
C ALA A 43 20.01 -12.27 3.07
N VAL A 44 20.19 -11.78 1.84
CA VAL A 44 21.49 -11.56 1.22
C VAL A 44 21.45 -10.28 0.39
N ARG A 45 22.61 -9.69 0.15
CA ARG A 45 22.76 -8.53 -0.73
C ARG A 45 22.39 -8.86 -2.17
N LEU A 46 21.57 -8.03 -2.83
CA LEU A 46 21.12 -8.27 -4.21
C LEU A 46 22.28 -8.22 -5.22
N ASN A 47 23.16 -7.23 -5.09
CA ASN A 47 24.26 -7.01 -6.03
C ASN A 47 25.48 -7.93 -5.80
N ASP A 48 25.39 -8.93 -4.92
CA ASP A 48 26.44 -9.91 -4.67
C ASP A 48 26.08 -11.28 -5.24
N ARG A 49 26.66 -11.62 -6.40
CA ARG A 49 26.46 -12.90 -7.08
C ARG A 49 26.80 -14.12 -6.18
N ARG A 50 27.86 -14.00 -5.34
CA ARG A 50 28.28 -15.12 -4.48
C ARG A 50 27.30 -15.32 -3.34
N ALA A 51 26.77 -14.22 -2.76
CA ALA A 51 25.76 -14.26 -1.71
C ALA A 51 24.45 -14.86 -2.22
N VAL A 52 24.00 -14.47 -3.42
CA VAL A 52 22.79 -15.03 -4.05
C VAL A 52 22.97 -16.51 -4.36
N GLN A 53 24.15 -16.94 -4.84
CA GLN A 53 24.46 -18.34 -5.10
C GLN A 53 24.44 -19.18 -3.81
N LYS A 54 25.06 -18.70 -2.71
CA LYS A 54 24.97 -19.32 -1.38
C LYS A 54 23.51 -19.52 -0.93
N LEU A 55 22.67 -18.50 -1.14
CA LEU A 55 21.25 -18.57 -0.78
C LEU A 55 20.53 -19.65 -1.60
N ILE A 56 20.77 -19.76 -2.91
CA ILE A 56 20.22 -20.81 -3.77
C ILE A 56 20.59 -22.20 -3.24
N GLU A 57 21.86 -22.43 -2.95
CA GLU A 57 22.37 -23.68 -2.42
C GLU A 57 21.77 -24.03 -1.06
N LEU A 58 21.73 -23.05 -0.13
CA LEU A 58 21.18 -23.21 1.22
C LEU A 58 19.69 -23.58 1.19
N LYS A 59 18.93 -22.97 0.26
CA LYS A 59 17.49 -23.25 0.05
C LYS A 59 17.23 -24.57 -0.69
N GLY A 60 18.19 -25.10 -1.45
CA GLY A 60 17.95 -26.20 -2.39
C GLY A 60 16.87 -25.84 -3.42
N ARG A 61 16.90 -24.61 -3.94
CA ARG A 61 15.81 -24.03 -4.73
C ARG A 61 16.00 -24.26 -6.22
N ASN A 62 14.90 -24.57 -6.93
CA ASN A 62 14.87 -24.68 -8.38
C ASN A 62 14.62 -23.32 -9.04
N GLU A 63 15.08 -23.14 -10.28
CA GLU A 63 15.02 -21.89 -11.06
C GLU A 63 13.59 -21.33 -11.26
N ASN A 64 12.55 -22.15 -11.12
CA ASN A 64 11.15 -21.75 -11.35
C ASN A 64 10.48 -21.03 -10.16
N HIS A 65 11.22 -20.75 -9.08
CA HIS A 65 10.69 -20.11 -7.89
C HIS A 65 11.59 -18.93 -7.49
N PRO A 66 11.41 -17.72 -8.06
CA PRO A 66 12.27 -16.58 -7.78
C PRO A 66 12.18 -16.18 -6.31
N PHE A 67 13.23 -15.56 -5.80
CA PHE A 67 13.25 -14.94 -4.49
C PHE A 67 12.54 -13.58 -4.54
N ALA A 68 12.02 -13.15 -3.41
CA ALA A 68 11.47 -11.80 -3.28
C ALA A 68 12.60 -10.78 -3.08
N LEU A 69 12.37 -9.54 -3.51
CA LEU A 69 13.15 -8.38 -3.18
C LEU A 69 12.48 -7.62 -2.03
N ALA A 70 13.22 -7.33 -0.97
CA ALA A 70 12.77 -6.52 0.13
C ALA A 70 13.30 -5.09 0.00
N PHE A 71 12.38 -4.13 0.15
CA PHE A 71 12.62 -2.69 0.04
C PHE A 71 12.41 -2.01 1.39
N SER A 72 13.04 -0.87 1.62
CA SER A 72 12.87 -0.07 2.85
C SER A 72 11.53 0.67 2.89
N ARG A 73 10.94 0.99 1.73
CA ARG A 73 9.69 1.73 1.58
C ARG A 73 9.00 1.38 0.26
N ALA A 74 7.68 1.58 0.19
CA ALA A 74 6.87 1.16 -0.94
C ALA A 74 7.21 1.91 -2.25
N ASP A 75 7.50 3.19 -2.17
CA ASP A 75 7.88 4.03 -3.31
C ASP A 75 9.26 3.70 -3.90
N ALA A 76 10.17 3.06 -3.12
CA ALA A 76 11.44 2.55 -3.67
C ALA A 76 11.25 1.42 -4.70
N ILE A 77 10.06 0.83 -4.78
CA ILE A 77 9.75 -0.16 -5.82
C ILE A 77 9.74 0.50 -7.20
N GLU A 78 9.34 1.78 -7.30
CA GLU A 78 9.30 2.55 -8.53
C GLU A 78 10.71 2.75 -9.16
N ASP A 79 11.76 2.72 -8.35
CA ASP A 79 13.14 2.80 -8.85
C ASP A 79 13.51 1.60 -9.76
N ILE A 80 12.88 0.44 -9.53
CA ILE A 80 13.08 -0.78 -10.31
C ILE A 80 11.94 -1.02 -11.29
N CYS A 81 10.72 -0.71 -10.88
CA CYS A 81 9.50 -0.85 -11.67
C CYS A 81 8.90 0.55 -11.93
N PRO A 82 9.51 1.40 -12.75
CA PRO A 82 8.87 2.63 -13.19
C PRO A 82 7.57 2.27 -13.94
N ASP A 83 6.61 3.17 -13.95
CA ASP A 83 5.32 3.01 -14.64
C ASP A 83 4.45 1.84 -14.11
N MET A 84 4.52 1.58 -12.81
CA MET A 84 3.59 0.64 -12.18
C MET A 84 2.13 1.02 -12.49
N SER A 85 1.29 0.01 -12.75
CA SER A 85 -0.14 0.26 -12.96
C SER A 85 -0.79 0.95 -11.75
N PRO A 86 -1.87 1.73 -11.95
CA PRO A 86 -2.60 2.36 -10.84
C PRO A 86 -3.00 1.37 -9.74
N LEU A 87 -3.35 0.14 -10.11
CA LEU A 87 -3.66 -0.93 -9.16
C LEU A 87 -2.42 -1.38 -8.37
N ALA A 88 -1.25 -1.52 -9.02
CA ALA A 88 -0.01 -1.87 -8.34
C ALA A 88 0.41 -0.78 -7.33
N CYS A 89 0.36 0.49 -7.72
CA CYS A 89 0.61 1.64 -6.83
C CYS A 89 -0.36 1.66 -5.65
N ARG A 90 -1.65 1.39 -5.89
CA ARG A 90 -2.70 1.32 -4.86
C ARG A 90 -2.41 0.22 -3.85
N LEU A 91 -2.13 -0.99 -4.30
CA LEU A 91 -1.83 -2.13 -3.43
C LEU A 91 -0.49 -1.91 -2.68
N ALA A 92 0.54 -1.39 -3.33
CA ALA A 92 1.80 -1.05 -2.68
C ALA A 92 1.57 -0.05 -1.53
N ARG A 93 0.88 1.06 -1.78
CA ARG A 93 0.57 2.08 -0.78
C ARG A 93 -0.25 1.55 0.41
N ARG A 94 -1.22 0.64 0.15
CA ARG A 94 -2.15 0.15 1.19
C ARG A 94 -1.62 -1.05 1.96
N CYS A 95 -0.79 -1.88 1.32
CA CYS A 95 -0.34 -3.16 1.88
C CYS A 95 1.08 -3.11 2.42
N LEU A 96 1.88 -2.11 2.06
CA LEU A 96 3.29 -2.03 2.41
C LEU A 96 3.59 -0.78 3.27
N PRO A 97 4.40 -0.91 4.33
CA PRO A 97 4.95 -2.14 4.89
C PRO A 97 3.87 -3.12 5.35
N GLY A 98 4.14 -4.44 5.27
CA GLY A 98 3.19 -5.43 5.76
C GLY A 98 3.31 -6.83 5.13
N PRO A 99 2.38 -7.73 5.52
CA PRO A 99 2.46 -9.15 5.20
C PRO A 99 1.95 -9.50 3.79
N VAL A 100 2.19 -8.61 2.82
CA VAL A 100 1.87 -8.82 1.40
C VAL A 100 3.16 -8.75 0.57
N SER A 101 3.26 -9.61 -0.42
CA SER A 101 4.28 -9.56 -1.47
C SER A 101 3.58 -9.33 -2.80
N LEU A 102 4.01 -8.31 -3.54
CA LEU A 102 3.45 -7.95 -4.84
C LEU A 102 4.34 -8.49 -5.95
N VAL A 103 3.78 -9.26 -6.87
CA VAL A 103 4.47 -9.66 -8.10
C VAL A 103 4.07 -8.68 -9.18
N ILE A 104 5.08 -7.95 -9.69
CA ILE A 104 4.92 -6.81 -10.60
C ILE A 104 5.76 -7.06 -11.85
N ASP A 105 5.22 -6.76 -13.01
CA ASP A 105 5.93 -6.88 -14.28
C ASP A 105 7.02 -5.81 -14.40
N LEU A 106 8.19 -6.20 -14.90
CA LEU A 106 9.34 -5.35 -15.14
C LEU A 106 9.25 -4.75 -16.55
N PRO A 107 9.30 -3.43 -16.69
CA PRO A 107 9.41 -2.83 -18.01
C PRO A 107 10.79 -3.13 -18.64
N SER A 108 10.87 -3.07 -19.97
CA SER A 108 12.10 -3.36 -20.73
C SER A 108 13.26 -2.42 -20.39
N GLU A 109 12.96 -1.20 -20.00
CA GLU A 109 13.91 -0.13 -19.62
C GLU A 109 14.34 -0.16 -18.16
N SER A 110 13.82 -1.09 -17.36
CA SER A 110 14.17 -1.22 -15.93
C SER A 110 15.68 -1.34 -15.71
N ILE A 111 16.18 -0.61 -14.71
CA ILE A 111 17.57 -0.76 -14.27
C ILE A 111 17.90 -2.16 -13.77
N PHE A 112 16.87 -2.95 -13.42
CA PHE A 112 16.99 -4.36 -13.06
C PHE A 112 17.75 -5.18 -14.10
N TRP A 113 17.57 -4.90 -15.38
CA TRP A 113 18.20 -5.64 -16.47
C TRP A 113 19.71 -5.39 -16.60
N LYS A 114 20.28 -4.44 -15.80
CA LYS A 114 21.73 -4.23 -15.68
C LYS A 114 22.38 -5.17 -14.68
N LEU A 115 21.60 -5.89 -13.87
CA LEU A 115 22.14 -6.91 -12.95
C LEU A 115 22.73 -8.09 -13.71
N PRO A 116 23.70 -8.84 -13.12
CA PRO A 116 24.19 -10.09 -13.68
C PRO A 116 23.04 -11.08 -13.97
N THR A 117 23.13 -11.81 -15.09
CA THR A 117 22.07 -12.73 -15.55
C THR A 117 21.70 -13.78 -14.50
N GLU A 118 22.65 -14.24 -13.70
CA GLU A 118 22.39 -15.21 -12.64
C GLU A 118 21.53 -14.63 -11.53
N ILE A 119 21.74 -13.36 -11.18
CA ILE A 119 20.92 -12.64 -10.22
C ILE A 119 19.51 -12.43 -10.80
N GLN A 120 19.43 -11.97 -12.07
CA GLN A 120 18.14 -11.82 -12.73
C GLN A 120 17.31 -13.12 -12.66
N LYS A 121 17.90 -14.26 -13.01
CA LYS A 121 17.24 -15.58 -12.94
C LYS A 121 16.81 -15.97 -11.53
N ALA A 122 17.57 -15.58 -10.51
CA ALA A 122 17.26 -15.93 -9.12
C ALA A 122 16.07 -15.16 -8.56
N VAL A 123 15.81 -13.91 -9.04
CA VAL A 123 14.82 -13.01 -8.44
C VAL A 123 13.70 -12.60 -9.39
N SER A 124 13.72 -13.02 -10.66
CA SER A 124 12.66 -12.74 -11.63
C SER A 124 12.13 -13.99 -12.30
N LEU A 125 10.88 -13.97 -12.73
CA LEU A 125 10.24 -15.01 -13.51
C LEU A 125 9.30 -14.34 -14.53
N GLN A 126 9.44 -14.73 -15.83
CA GLN A 126 8.60 -14.19 -16.90
C GLN A 126 8.53 -12.65 -16.90
N SER A 127 9.70 -11.99 -16.76
CA SER A 127 9.82 -10.54 -16.68
C SER A 127 9.02 -9.90 -15.53
N SER A 128 8.80 -10.63 -14.43
CA SER A 128 8.20 -10.08 -13.22
C SER A 128 9.06 -10.33 -11.99
N ILE A 129 8.98 -9.45 -10.99
CA ILE A 129 9.67 -9.58 -9.69
C ILE A 129 8.67 -9.59 -8.56
N CYS A 130 9.05 -10.26 -7.45
CA CYS A 130 8.27 -10.28 -6.23
C CYS A 130 8.84 -9.22 -5.26
N CYS A 131 8.05 -8.18 -4.98
CA CYS A 131 8.43 -7.04 -4.13
C CYS A 131 7.75 -7.12 -2.77
N ARG A 132 8.47 -6.79 -1.69
CA ARG A 132 7.93 -6.69 -0.33
C ARG A 132 8.59 -5.55 0.43
N VAL A 133 7.85 -4.91 1.33
CA VAL A 133 8.38 -4.08 2.41
C VAL A 133 7.94 -4.75 3.71
N PRO A 134 8.84 -5.46 4.41
CA PRO A 134 8.49 -6.15 5.65
C PRO A 134 8.23 -5.14 6.78
N ASP A 135 7.19 -5.38 7.58
CA ASP A 135 6.82 -4.51 8.70
C ASP A 135 7.52 -4.97 9.99
N HIS A 136 8.85 -4.88 10.00
CA HIS A 136 9.66 -5.16 11.18
C HIS A 136 10.69 -4.05 11.39
N PRO A 137 10.68 -3.34 12.54
CA PRO A 137 11.48 -2.14 12.74
C PRO A 137 12.98 -2.33 12.48
N LEU A 138 13.59 -3.42 12.99
CA LEU A 138 15.01 -3.72 12.73
C LEU A 138 15.27 -3.87 11.23
N LEU A 139 14.46 -4.66 10.55
CA LEU A 139 14.69 -4.95 9.13
C LEU A 139 14.46 -3.72 8.26
N LEU A 140 13.49 -2.87 8.61
CA LEU A 140 13.28 -1.58 7.93
C LEU A 140 14.49 -0.66 8.10
N THR A 141 15.09 -0.60 9.30
CA THR A 141 16.31 0.17 9.55
C THR A 141 17.49 -0.39 8.74
N VAL A 142 17.69 -1.71 8.74
CA VAL A 142 18.73 -2.36 7.92
C VAL A 142 18.55 -2.03 6.43
N LEU A 143 17.33 -2.14 5.91
CA LEU A 143 17.01 -1.81 4.50
C LEU A 143 17.27 -0.34 4.18
N GLY A 144 17.00 0.56 5.13
CA GLY A 144 17.32 1.99 5.01
C GLY A 144 18.85 2.23 4.93
N GLU A 145 19.63 1.58 5.78
CA GLU A 145 21.11 1.69 5.80
C GLU A 145 21.77 1.04 4.57
N MET A 146 21.19 -0.07 4.06
CA MET A 146 21.68 -0.72 2.84
C MET A 146 21.51 0.18 1.61
N ASN A 147 20.50 1.05 1.60
CA ASN A 147 20.17 1.95 0.49
C ASN A 147 20.04 1.25 -0.87
N GLU A 148 19.75 -0.04 -0.85
CA GLU A 148 19.45 -0.90 -2.00
C GLU A 148 18.52 -2.03 -1.53
N PRO A 149 17.70 -2.61 -2.41
CA PRO A 149 16.89 -3.78 -2.05
C PRO A 149 17.79 -5.00 -1.77
N ILE A 150 17.33 -5.86 -0.87
CA ILE A 150 17.99 -7.14 -0.58
C ILE A 150 17.15 -8.30 -1.09
N VAL A 151 17.78 -9.44 -1.35
CA VAL A 151 17.08 -10.69 -1.61
C VAL A 151 16.59 -11.26 -0.29
N LEU A 152 15.29 -11.55 -0.19
CA LEU A 152 14.66 -12.06 1.02
C LEU A 152 13.78 -13.28 0.70
N THR A 153 13.90 -14.33 1.50
CA THR A 153 13.05 -15.52 1.41
C THR A 153 12.80 -16.09 2.81
N SER A 154 11.74 -16.90 2.99
CA SER A 154 11.52 -17.57 4.30
C SER A 154 12.71 -18.44 4.71
N ALA A 155 12.98 -18.50 6.03
CA ALA A 155 14.10 -19.24 6.59
C ALA A 155 13.73 -20.73 6.81
N ASN A 156 13.55 -21.45 5.69
CA ASN A 156 13.30 -22.91 5.62
C ASN A 156 13.89 -23.47 4.33
N LYS A 157 14.04 -24.78 4.20
CA LYS A 157 14.34 -25.40 2.92
C LYS A 157 13.12 -25.37 2.00
N SER A 158 13.36 -25.33 0.68
CA SER A 158 12.28 -25.32 -0.31
C SER A 158 11.33 -26.51 -0.15
N GLY A 159 10.02 -26.22 -0.11
CA GLY A 159 9.00 -27.27 0.05
C GLY A 159 8.72 -27.71 1.50
N GLN A 160 9.49 -27.21 2.47
CA GLN A 160 9.20 -27.43 3.89
C GLN A 160 8.32 -26.34 4.47
N GLY A 161 7.60 -26.67 5.56
CA GLY A 161 6.78 -25.70 6.31
C GLY A 161 7.61 -24.60 6.94
N GLU A 162 6.92 -23.53 7.38
CA GLU A 162 7.54 -22.41 8.06
C GLU A 162 8.00 -22.83 9.47
N MET A 163 9.21 -22.41 9.84
CA MET A 163 9.78 -22.72 11.16
C MET A 163 9.37 -21.66 12.17
N ALA A 164 8.73 -22.09 13.25
CA ALA A 164 8.32 -21.22 14.36
C ALA A 164 9.40 -21.03 15.41
N ASN A 165 10.36 -21.97 15.49
CA ASN A 165 11.33 -22.07 16.55
C ASN A 165 12.74 -21.83 15.98
N VAL A 166 13.47 -20.93 16.65
CA VAL A 166 14.85 -20.56 16.30
C VAL A 166 15.81 -21.76 16.38
N ASP A 167 15.63 -22.67 17.33
CA ASP A 167 16.52 -23.83 17.48
C ASP A 167 16.35 -24.82 16.31
N GLN A 168 15.11 -24.99 15.79
CA GLN A 168 14.87 -25.77 14.56
C GLN A 168 15.55 -25.13 13.36
N LEU A 169 15.47 -23.80 13.25
CA LEU A 169 16.11 -23.04 12.19
C LEU A 169 17.63 -23.21 12.23
N ILE A 170 18.23 -23.14 13.42
CA ILE A 170 19.68 -23.38 13.63
C ILE A 170 20.05 -24.79 13.22
N ALA A 171 19.28 -25.79 13.61
CA ALA A 171 19.56 -27.20 13.28
C ALA A 171 19.58 -27.45 11.77
N GLU A 172 18.69 -26.80 11.02
CA GLU A 172 18.57 -27.02 9.58
C GLU A 172 19.46 -26.13 8.72
N LEU A 173 19.66 -24.87 9.11
CA LEU A 173 20.29 -23.85 8.28
C LEU A 173 21.61 -23.30 8.86
N GLY A 174 21.93 -23.61 10.13
CA GLY A 174 23.03 -23.00 10.86
C GLY A 174 24.42 -23.20 10.20
N HIS A 175 24.58 -24.24 9.37
CA HIS A 175 25.81 -24.51 8.62
C HIS A 175 26.04 -23.56 7.42
N GLY A 176 25.02 -22.83 6.98
CA GLY A 176 25.07 -21.97 5.79
C GLY A 176 24.76 -20.51 6.04
N ILE A 177 24.56 -20.10 7.30
CA ILE A 177 24.32 -18.70 7.70
C ILE A 177 25.53 -18.10 8.38
N ASP A 178 25.67 -16.78 8.33
CA ASP A 178 26.74 -16.03 8.96
C ASP A 178 26.26 -15.26 10.20
N LEU A 179 24.99 -14.85 10.21
CA LEU A 179 24.35 -14.11 11.31
C LEU A 179 22.91 -14.59 11.54
N LEU A 180 22.52 -14.67 12.80
CA LEU A 180 21.13 -14.88 13.22
C LEU A 180 20.69 -13.77 14.17
N ILE A 181 19.69 -13.00 13.76
CA ILE A 181 18.98 -12.05 14.63
C ILE A 181 17.78 -12.78 15.25
N ASP A 182 17.92 -13.10 16.51
CA ASP A 182 16.92 -13.87 17.26
C ASP A 182 15.92 -12.94 17.95
N ASN A 183 14.69 -12.94 17.45
CA ASN A 183 13.55 -12.23 18.01
C ASN A 183 12.55 -13.18 18.68
N GLY A 184 13.00 -14.32 19.19
CA GLY A 184 12.17 -15.32 19.85
C GLY A 184 11.34 -16.18 18.91
N SER A 185 10.46 -16.99 19.49
CA SER A 185 9.57 -17.88 18.74
C SER A 185 8.36 -17.14 18.20
N LEU A 186 7.94 -17.48 16.98
CA LEU A 186 6.73 -16.95 16.37
C LEU A 186 5.49 -17.70 16.89
N ALA A 187 4.50 -16.98 17.39
CA ALA A 187 3.28 -17.57 17.94
C ALA A 187 2.43 -18.31 16.89
N SER A 188 2.40 -17.82 15.66
CA SER A 188 1.65 -18.43 14.56
C SER A 188 2.29 -18.04 13.22
N PRO A 189 3.35 -18.74 12.79
CA PRO A 189 4.05 -18.40 11.57
C PRO A 189 3.14 -18.65 10.36
N LYS A 190 2.80 -17.59 9.65
CA LYS A 190 2.11 -17.65 8.36
C LYS A 190 2.91 -16.82 7.37
N PRO A 191 3.12 -17.33 6.14
CA PRO A 191 3.85 -16.57 5.14
C PRO A 191 3.05 -15.36 4.66
N SER A 192 3.73 -14.42 3.97
CA SER A 192 3.08 -13.31 3.29
C SER A 192 2.08 -13.80 2.24
N THR A 193 1.02 -13.05 2.04
CA THR A 193 0.12 -13.24 0.90
C THR A 193 0.81 -12.76 -0.37
N ILE A 194 0.80 -13.55 -1.43
CA ILE A 194 1.41 -13.20 -2.71
C ILE A 194 0.33 -12.80 -3.70
N VAL A 195 0.40 -11.58 -4.21
CA VAL A 195 -0.55 -11.03 -5.17
C VAL A 195 0.19 -10.63 -6.45
N LYS A 196 -0.16 -11.26 -7.57
CA LYS A 196 0.30 -10.83 -8.89
C LYS A 196 -0.61 -9.73 -9.42
N VAL A 197 -0.02 -8.63 -9.85
CA VAL A 197 -0.73 -7.52 -10.49
C VAL A 197 -0.34 -7.47 -11.97
N ALA A 198 -1.34 -7.43 -12.84
CA ALA A 198 -1.17 -7.34 -14.30
C ALA A 198 -2.12 -6.28 -14.85
N GLY A 199 -1.60 -5.09 -15.16
CA GLY A 199 -2.45 -3.94 -15.54
C GLY A 199 -3.43 -3.56 -14.42
N ASN A 200 -4.71 -3.61 -14.71
CA ASN A 200 -5.79 -3.32 -13.75
C ASN A 200 -6.40 -4.56 -13.09
N ASP A 201 -5.82 -5.74 -13.32
CA ASP A 201 -6.26 -6.99 -12.74
C ASP A 201 -5.23 -7.53 -11.73
N TYR A 202 -5.68 -8.39 -10.83
CA TYR A 202 -4.80 -9.08 -9.90
C TYR A 202 -5.21 -10.54 -9.69
N THR A 203 -4.24 -11.36 -9.28
CA THR A 203 -4.46 -12.75 -8.89
C THR A 203 -3.75 -13.02 -7.56
N VAL A 204 -4.44 -13.61 -6.60
CA VAL A 204 -3.83 -14.08 -5.36
C VAL A 204 -3.15 -15.43 -5.65
N LEU A 205 -1.82 -15.42 -5.80
CA LEU A 205 -1.03 -16.63 -6.08
C LEU A 205 -0.88 -17.53 -4.85
N ARG A 206 -0.84 -16.92 -3.66
CA ARG A 206 -0.79 -17.62 -2.38
C ARG A 206 -1.50 -16.80 -1.32
N GLU A 207 -2.48 -17.40 -0.67
CA GLU A 207 -3.10 -16.83 0.52
C GLU A 207 -2.21 -17.09 1.74
N GLY A 208 -1.86 -16.03 2.45
CA GLY A 208 -1.05 -16.09 3.66
C GLY A 208 -1.75 -15.42 4.85
N VAL A 209 -1.09 -14.44 5.49
CA VAL A 209 -1.67 -13.67 6.60
C VAL A 209 -2.94 -12.93 6.16
N ILE A 210 -2.90 -12.31 4.99
CA ILE A 210 -4.03 -11.54 4.43
C ILE A 210 -4.86 -12.46 3.54
N LYS A 211 -6.19 -12.48 3.79
CA LYS A 211 -7.15 -13.26 3.02
C LYS A 211 -7.46 -12.63 1.66
N ALA A 212 -7.82 -13.44 0.68
CA ALA A 212 -8.17 -12.98 -0.67
C ALA A 212 -9.29 -11.93 -0.66
N GLU A 213 -10.29 -12.09 0.21
CA GLU A 213 -11.37 -11.11 0.38
C GLU A 213 -10.85 -9.75 0.87
N THR A 214 -9.86 -9.74 1.77
CA THR A 214 -9.22 -8.50 2.22
C THR A 214 -8.44 -7.86 1.08
N VAL A 215 -7.71 -8.65 0.25
CA VAL A 215 -7.04 -8.14 -0.95
C VAL A 215 -8.05 -7.48 -1.88
N LYS A 216 -9.23 -8.09 -2.10
CA LYS A 216 -10.31 -7.50 -2.90
C LYS A 216 -10.73 -6.12 -2.38
N ARG A 217 -10.90 -5.95 -1.06
CA ARG A 217 -11.21 -4.63 -0.48
C ARG A 217 -10.06 -3.63 -0.63
N LEU A 218 -8.81 -4.09 -0.47
CA LEU A 218 -7.62 -3.26 -0.64
C LEU A 218 -7.37 -2.84 -2.09
N SER A 219 -7.86 -3.60 -3.07
CA SER A 219 -7.75 -3.28 -4.50
C SER A 219 -8.82 -2.29 -4.99
N ALA A 220 -9.88 -2.03 -4.21
CA ALA A 220 -10.97 -1.15 -4.62
C ALA A 220 -10.49 0.28 -4.91
N LEU A 221 -11.02 0.88 -5.99
CA LEU A 221 -10.83 2.31 -6.28
C LEU A 221 -11.53 3.13 -5.19
N MET A 222 -10.86 4.11 -4.59
CA MET A 222 -11.43 4.95 -3.55
C MET A 222 -11.34 6.42 -3.93
N ILE A 223 -12.49 7.09 -3.95
CA ILE A 223 -12.63 8.53 -4.19
C ILE A 223 -13.05 9.19 -2.87
N LEU A 224 -12.35 10.23 -2.46
CA LEU A 224 -12.63 10.97 -1.24
C LEU A 224 -12.92 12.45 -1.54
N PHE A 225 -14.08 12.92 -1.12
CA PHE A 225 -14.45 14.33 -1.20
C PHE A 225 -14.26 15.03 0.16
N VAL A 226 -13.64 16.20 0.18
CA VAL A 226 -13.32 16.90 1.43
C VAL A 226 -13.80 18.35 1.41
N CYS A 227 -14.55 18.73 2.46
CA CYS A 227 -14.93 20.12 2.73
C CYS A 227 -14.60 20.49 4.20
N THR A 228 -15.12 21.58 4.70
CA THR A 228 -14.87 22.04 6.08
C THR A 228 -15.45 21.07 7.12
N GLY A 229 -16.77 20.90 7.14
CA GLY A 229 -17.51 20.19 8.20
C GLY A 229 -18.10 18.86 7.80
N ASN A 230 -18.06 18.49 6.52
CA ASN A 230 -18.73 17.30 5.97
C ASN A 230 -20.27 17.30 6.16
N LEU A 231 -20.88 18.48 5.99
CA LEU A 231 -22.34 18.64 6.19
C LEU A 231 -23.11 19.09 4.94
N CYS A 232 -22.43 19.71 3.96
CA CYS A 232 -23.05 20.24 2.75
C CYS A 232 -22.32 19.77 1.48
N ARG A 233 -21.20 20.43 1.11
CA ARG A 233 -20.52 20.29 -0.18
C ARG A 233 -19.98 18.89 -0.42
N SER A 234 -19.18 18.35 0.48
CA SER A 234 -18.56 17.02 0.27
C SER A 234 -19.57 15.87 0.30
N PRO A 235 -20.64 15.88 1.15
CA PRO A 235 -21.71 14.89 1.03
C PRO A 235 -22.47 14.98 -0.30
N MET A 236 -22.85 16.19 -0.75
CA MET A 236 -23.49 16.34 -2.07
C MET A 236 -22.61 15.79 -3.19
N ALA A 237 -21.28 16.03 -3.13
CA ALA A 237 -20.33 15.50 -4.12
C ALA A 237 -20.22 13.97 -4.08
N GLU A 238 -20.19 13.37 -2.88
CA GLU A 238 -20.18 11.92 -2.70
C GLU A 238 -21.38 11.28 -3.37
N TYR A 239 -22.60 11.66 -3.00
CA TYR A 239 -23.84 11.05 -3.50
C TYR A 239 -24.08 11.35 -4.98
N LEU A 240 -23.71 12.55 -5.48
CA LEU A 240 -23.73 12.84 -6.92
C LEU A 240 -22.75 11.95 -7.69
N CYS A 241 -21.54 11.77 -7.19
CA CYS A 241 -20.54 10.92 -7.82
C CYS A 241 -21.00 9.46 -7.86
N GLU A 242 -21.59 8.95 -6.79
CA GLU A 242 -22.17 7.60 -6.75
C GLU A 242 -23.24 7.42 -7.84
N LYS A 243 -24.20 8.34 -7.93
CA LYS A 243 -25.24 8.29 -8.96
C LYS A 243 -24.64 8.34 -10.35
N MET A 244 -23.77 9.31 -10.64
CA MET A 244 -23.16 9.50 -11.96
C MET A 244 -22.32 8.28 -12.39
N LEU A 245 -21.57 7.68 -11.47
CA LEU A 245 -20.79 6.47 -11.76
C LEU A 245 -21.70 5.25 -11.97
N ALA A 246 -22.75 5.09 -11.18
CA ALA A 246 -23.72 4.02 -11.34
C ALA A 246 -24.43 4.09 -12.71
N GLU A 247 -24.82 5.30 -13.14
CA GLU A 247 -25.38 5.56 -14.47
C GLU A 247 -24.39 5.21 -15.59
N ARG A 248 -23.12 5.67 -15.51
CA ARG A 248 -22.09 5.38 -16.51
C ARG A 248 -21.74 3.89 -16.60
N LEU A 249 -21.77 3.19 -15.46
CA LEU A 249 -21.48 1.76 -15.37
C LEU A 249 -22.71 0.87 -15.59
N HIS A 250 -23.87 1.46 -15.84
CA HIS A 250 -25.15 0.76 -16.02
C HIS A 250 -25.44 -0.23 -14.88
N CYS A 251 -25.33 0.25 -13.63
CA CYS A 251 -25.58 -0.56 -12.44
C CYS A 251 -26.30 0.24 -11.34
N PRO A 252 -26.94 -0.42 -10.38
CA PRO A 252 -27.44 0.23 -9.17
C PRO A 252 -26.30 0.83 -8.34
N VAL A 253 -26.57 1.89 -7.57
CA VAL A 253 -25.59 2.56 -6.71
C VAL A 253 -24.96 1.58 -5.69
N ASP A 254 -25.77 0.72 -5.08
CA ASP A 254 -25.33 -0.28 -4.11
C ASP A 254 -24.43 -1.38 -4.71
N ALA A 255 -24.36 -1.50 -6.03
CA ALA A 255 -23.45 -2.42 -6.72
C ALA A 255 -22.04 -1.83 -6.92
N LEU A 256 -21.82 -0.53 -6.70
CA LEU A 256 -20.51 0.11 -6.90
C LEU A 256 -19.43 -0.53 -6.00
N GLU A 257 -19.72 -0.74 -4.72
CA GLU A 257 -18.78 -1.37 -3.79
C GLU A 257 -18.43 -2.81 -4.22
N GLN A 258 -19.41 -3.58 -4.69
CA GLN A 258 -19.17 -4.94 -5.20
C GLN A 258 -18.30 -4.95 -6.46
N ARG A 259 -18.34 -3.86 -7.24
CA ARG A 259 -17.47 -3.61 -8.40
C ARG A 259 -16.12 -3.00 -8.04
N GLY A 260 -15.84 -2.87 -6.74
CA GLY A 260 -14.56 -2.34 -6.28
C GLY A 260 -14.44 -0.82 -6.39
N ILE A 261 -15.54 -0.08 -6.28
CA ILE A 261 -15.55 1.39 -6.24
C ILE A 261 -16.15 1.84 -4.92
N VAL A 262 -15.40 2.62 -4.17
CA VAL A 262 -15.78 3.18 -2.87
C VAL A 262 -15.69 4.69 -2.97
N ILE A 263 -16.76 5.37 -2.62
CA ILE A 263 -16.83 6.84 -2.63
C ILE A 263 -17.15 7.27 -1.21
N LEU A 264 -16.39 8.23 -0.70
CA LEU A 264 -16.53 8.71 0.68
C LEU A 264 -16.41 10.22 0.73
N SER A 265 -16.90 10.80 1.82
CA SER A 265 -16.63 12.22 2.13
C SER A 265 -16.17 12.41 3.58
N ALA A 266 -15.45 13.50 3.83
CA ALA A 266 -14.95 13.87 5.16
C ALA A 266 -14.84 15.38 5.35
N GLY A 267 -14.74 15.80 6.61
CA GLY A 267 -14.46 17.19 7.01
C GLY A 267 -13.01 17.38 7.43
N VAL A 268 -12.38 18.47 7.01
CA VAL A 268 -10.97 18.76 7.32
C VAL A 268 -10.80 19.66 8.54
N SER A 269 -11.88 20.28 9.03
CA SER A 269 -11.83 21.16 10.20
C SER A 269 -11.57 20.38 11.48
N ASP A 270 -10.81 20.99 12.40
CA ASP A 270 -10.63 20.45 13.75
C ASP A 270 -11.94 20.42 14.55
N PHE A 271 -12.92 21.26 14.17
CA PHE A 271 -14.26 21.34 14.75
C PHE A 271 -15.29 20.52 13.96
N ALA A 272 -14.89 19.74 12.95
CA ALA A 272 -15.81 18.86 12.23
C ALA A 272 -16.40 17.84 13.21
N ALA A 273 -17.68 18.00 13.52
CA ALA A 273 -18.39 17.05 14.37
C ALA A 273 -18.60 15.74 13.61
N THR A 274 -18.41 14.62 14.31
CA THR A 274 -18.66 13.28 13.76
C THR A 274 -20.08 12.83 14.06
N GLY A 275 -20.72 12.15 13.10
CA GLY A 275 -22.05 11.57 13.27
C GLY A 275 -23.21 12.53 13.05
N GLN A 276 -22.97 13.76 12.61
CA GLN A 276 -24.06 14.71 12.28
C GLN A 276 -24.67 14.39 10.92
N PRO A 277 -26.01 14.61 10.74
CA PRO A 277 -26.64 14.52 9.44
C PRO A 277 -26.14 15.64 8.52
N ALA A 278 -26.34 15.49 7.22
CA ALA A 278 -26.23 16.61 6.29
C ALA A 278 -27.23 17.72 6.65
N THR A 279 -26.96 18.96 6.21
CA THR A 279 -27.91 20.07 6.43
C THR A 279 -29.23 19.81 5.70
N ASP A 280 -30.33 20.30 6.28
CA ASP A 280 -31.68 20.10 5.70
C ASP A 280 -31.77 20.58 4.25
N ASN A 281 -31.20 21.76 3.95
CA ASN A 281 -31.17 22.28 2.57
C ASN A 281 -30.37 21.39 1.62
N ALA A 282 -29.26 20.75 2.07
CA ALA A 282 -28.52 19.81 1.24
C ALA A 282 -29.35 18.54 0.95
N ILE A 283 -30.04 18.01 1.98
CA ILE A 283 -30.92 16.85 1.84
C ILE A 283 -32.05 17.16 0.88
N GLU A 284 -32.72 18.33 1.03
CA GLU A 284 -33.85 18.74 0.20
C GLU A 284 -33.45 18.90 -1.27
N VAL A 285 -32.34 19.57 -1.56
CA VAL A 285 -31.83 19.76 -2.92
C VAL A 285 -31.48 18.41 -3.57
N MET A 286 -30.83 17.52 -2.84
CA MET A 286 -30.45 16.22 -3.39
C MET A 286 -31.68 15.30 -3.57
N LEU A 287 -32.65 15.39 -2.67
CA LEU A 287 -33.91 14.64 -2.80
C LEU A 287 -34.71 15.07 -4.05
N ALA A 288 -34.73 16.36 -4.39
CA ALA A 288 -35.34 16.87 -5.62
C ALA A 288 -34.69 16.27 -6.88
N GLU A 289 -33.44 15.83 -6.80
CA GLU A 289 -32.73 15.11 -7.85
C GLU A 289 -32.88 13.57 -7.77
N GLY A 290 -33.70 13.07 -6.85
CA GLY A 290 -33.94 11.65 -6.62
C GLY A 290 -32.76 10.97 -5.86
N ILE A 291 -32.00 11.72 -5.08
CA ILE A 291 -30.86 11.22 -4.27
C ILE A 291 -31.20 11.38 -2.79
N ASP A 292 -31.34 10.27 -2.09
CA ASP A 292 -31.59 10.26 -0.63
C ASP A 292 -30.30 10.29 0.17
N MET A 293 -30.02 11.44 0.82
CA MET A 293 -28.88 11.66 1.71
C MET A 293 -29.23 11.50 3.21
N SER A 294 -30.42 11.04 3.56
CA SER A 294 -30.89 10.96 4.97
C SER A 294 -29.98 10.10 5.87
N ARG A 295 -29.27 9.14 5.27
CA ARG A 295 -28.32 8.25 5.97
C ARG A 295 -26.94 8.84 6.15
N HIS A 296 -26.63 9.97 5.53
CA HIS A 296 -25.30 10.59 5.70
C HIS A 296 -24.99 10.86 7.16
N ARG A 297 -23.75 10.57 7.55
CA ARG A 297 -23.20 10.93 8.86
C ARG A 297 -21.82 11.49 8.66
N SER A 298 -21.62 12.72 9.13
CA SER A 298 -20.35 13.42 9.00
C SER A 298 -19.20 12.68 9.66
N SER A 299 -18.04 12.70 9.02
CA SER A 299 -16.79 12.14 9.55
C SER A 299 -15.64 13.12 9.42
N LYS A 300 -14.70 13.09 10.37
CA LYS A 300 -13.44 13.84 10.28
C LYS A 300 -12.44 13.06 9.42
N ILE A 301 -11.74 13.79 8.55
CA ILE A 301 -10.63 13.19 7.78
C ILE A 301 -9.55 12.64 8.71
N ASN A 302 -8.98 11.51 8.38
CA ASN A 302 -7.90 10.86 9.13
C ASN A 302 -6.86 10.25 8.17
N GLU A 303 -5.76 9.76 8.74
CA GLU A 303 -4.67 9.16 7.97
C GLU A 303 -5.13 7.98 7.10
N THR A 304 -6.06 7.16 7.60
CA THR A 304 -6.60 6.02 6.83
C THR A 304 -7.33 6.50 5.58
N HIS A 305 -8.17 7.53 5.69
CA HIS A 305 -8.83 8.13 4.53
C HIS A 305 -7.81 8.58 3.48
N VAL A 306 -6.77 9.32 3.89
CA VAL A 306 -5.75 9.83 2.99
C VAL A 306 -4.88 8.71 2.40
N ARG A 307 -4.48 7.74 3.21
CA ARG A 307 -3.67 6.59 2.77
C ARG A 307 -4.43 5.74 1.74
N PHE A 308 -5.73 5.55 1.94
CA PHE A 308 -6.53 4.65 1.09
C PHE A 308 -7.12 5.33 -0.14
N ALA A 309 -7.35 6.63 -0.14
CA ALA A 309 -7.91 7.32 -1.30
C ALA A 309 -6.94 7.33 -2.49
N ASP A 310 -7.47 7.01 -3.67
CA ASP A 310 -6.77 7.13 -4.96
C ASP A 310 -6.93 8.52 -5.54
N PHE A 311 -8.10 9.12 -5.32
CA PHE A 311 -8.41 10.50 -5.66
C PHE A 311 -8.96 11.21 -4.43
N ILE A 312 -8.41 12.37 -4.13
CA ILE A 312 -8.87 13.24 -3.04
C ILE A 312 -9.25 14.58 -3.69
N PHE A 313 -10.55 14.87 -3.68
CA PHE A 313 -11.07 16.12 -4.22
C PHE A 313 -11.50 17.05 -3.08
N THR A 314 -10.91 18.22 -3.01
CA THR A 314 -11.27 19.23 -2.03
C THR A 314 -12.18 20.29 -2.63
N MET A 315 -13.07 20.87 -1.82
CA MET A 315 -13.99 21.91 -2.27
C MET A 315 -13.30 23.25 -2.46
N THR A 316 -12.16 23.49 -1.79
CA THR A 316 -11.40 24.75 -1.90
C THR A 316 -9.90 24.49 -1.84
N ARG A 317 -9.13 25.49 -2.29
CA ARG A 317 -7.66 25.49 -2.15
C ARG A 317 -7.20 25.42 -0.70
N SER A 318 -7.89 26.12 0.20
CA SER A 318 -7.57 26.09 1.62
C SER A 318 -7.74 24.68 2.25
N HIS A 319 -8.74 23.94 1.82
CA HIS A 319 -8.88 22.52 2.23
C HIS A 319 -7.70 21.67 1.73
N ARG A 320 -7.27 21.90 0.48
CA ARG A 320 -6.10 21.20 -0.11
C ARG A 320 -4.83 21.50 0.68
N GLU A 321 -4.55 22.77 0.95
CA GLU A 321 -3.40 23.22 1.72
C GLU A 321 -3.40 22.62 3.14
N ARG A 322 -4.57 22.59 3.80
CA ARG A 322 -4.72 21.99 5.12
C ARG A 322 -4.40 20.49 5.12
N ILE A 323 -4.84 19.74 4.11
CA ILE A 323 -4.52 18.30 3.98
C ILE A 323 -3.02 18.13 3.76
N LEU A 324 -2.41 18.90 2.86
CA LEU A 324 -0.96 18.82 2.59
C LEU A 324 -0.11 19.16 3.81
N SER A 325 -0.54 20.11 4.64
CA SER A 325 0.19 20.44 5.88
C SER A 325 0.22 19.28 6.88
N MET A 326 -0.76 18.38 6.82
CA MET A 326 -0.84 17.18 7.68
C MET A 326 -0.22 15.94 7.01
N TRP A 327 -0.37 15.80 5.69
CA TRP A 327 0.02 14.61 4.92
C TRP A 327 0.63 15.00 3.57
N HIS A 328 1.92 15.35 3.56
CA HIS A 328 2.64 15.79 2.35
C HIS A 328 2.63 14.76 1.21
N ASN A 329 2.60 13.47 1.53
CA ASN A 329 2.58 12.37 0.56
C ASN A 329 1.24 12.21 -0.19
N ALA A 330 0.25 13.05 0.10
CA ALA A 330 -1.04 13.04 -0.59
C ALA A 330 -1.02 13.85 -1.91
N ASP A 331 0.00 14.68 -2.17
CA ASP A 331 -0.01 15.71 -3.22
C ASP A 331 -0.36 15.17 -4.60
N SER A 332 0.24 14.06 -5.01
CA SER A 332 -0.01 13.44 -6.34
C SER A 332 -1.44 12.97 -6.59
N ARG A 333 -2.24 12.83 -5.53
CA ARG A 333 -3.63 12.31 -5.54
C ARG A 333 -4.64 13.35 -5.09
N LEU A 334 -4.18 14.55 -4.73
CA LEU A 334 -4.97 15.59 -4.10
C LEU A 334 -5.14 16.79 -5.02
N SER A 335 -6.36 17.09 -5.38
CA SER A 335 -6.70 18.26 -6.20
C SER A 335 -7.94 18.97 -5.69
N VAL A 336 -8.14 20.22 -6.10
CA VAL A 336 -9.43 20.91 -5.93
C VAL A 336 -10.42 20.28 -6.89
N LEU A 337 -11.69 20.14 -6.51
CA LEU A 337 -12.71 19.53 -7.37
C LEU A 337 -12.86 20.28 -8.70
N ARG A 338 -12.87 21.61 -8.65
CA ARG A 338 -12.91 22.43 -9.87
C ARG A 338 -11.67 22.21 -10.73
N THR A 339 -11.89 21.94 -12.00
CA THR A 339 -10.82 21.67 -12.99
C THR A 339 -9.99 22.92 -13.31
N ASP A 340 -10.55 24.13 -13.12
CA ASP A 340 -9.85 25.40 -13.27
C ASP A 340 -9.06 25.83 -12.02
N GLY A 341 -9.05 24.98 -10.97
CA GLY A 341 -8.39 25.27 -9.71
C GLY A 341 -9.11 26.26 -8.80
N GLY A 342 -10.32 26.67 -9.13
CA GLY A 342 -11.15 27.56 -8.32
C GLY A 342 -11.82 26.84 -7.12
N ASP A 343 -12.50 27.61 -6.29
CA ASP A 343 -13.18 27.12 -5.10
C ASP A 343 -14.68 26.88 -5.38
N ILE A 344 -15.26 25.86 -4.75
CA ILE A 344 -16.72 25.68 -4.62
C ILE A 344 -17.17 26.51 -3.39
N ALA A 345 -18.02 27.50 -3.64
CA ALA A 345 -18.53 28.39 -2.58
C ALA A 345 -19.29 27.58 -1.49
N ASP A 346 -19.21 28.06 -0.24
CA ASP A 346 -19.89 27.40 0.87
C ASP A 346 -21.37 27.84 0.93
N PRO A 347 -22.33 26.93 0.75
CA PRO A 347 -23.74 27.28 0.83
C PRO A 347 -24.25 27.36 2.28
N MET A 348 -23.44 27.03 3.29
CA MET A 348 -23.85 26.97 4.69
C MET A 348 -24.44 28.30 5.16
N GLY A 349 -25.66 28.27 5.72
CA GLY A 349 -26.37 29.43 6.21
C GLY A 349 -27.06 30.27 5.14
N HIS A 350 -27.03 29.88 3.87
CA HIS A 350 -27.73 30.55 2.78
C HIS A 350 -29.06 29.88 2.41
N SER A 351 -29.80 30.51 1.49
CA SER A 351 -31.05 29.97 0.96
C SER A 351 -30.88 28.68 0.15
N ILE A 352 -31.98 27.99 -0.09
CA ILE A 352 -31.99 26.73 -0.86
C ILE A 352 -31.48 26.93 -2.31
N ASP A 353 -31.73 28.09 -2.93
CA ASP A 353 -31.24 28.40 -4.28
C ASP A 353 -29.70 28.41 -4.35
N VAL A 354 -29.03 28.83 -3.28
CA VAL A 354 -27.56 28.78 -3.19
C VAL A 354 -27.08 27.34 -3.10
N TYR A 355 -27.80 26.46 -2.37
CA TYR A 355 -27.49 25.04 -2.33
C TYR A 355 -27.71 24.36 -3.69
N GLN A 356 -28.77 24.71 -4.41
CA GLN A 356 -29.04 24.23 -5.79
C GLN A 356 -27.90 24.62 -6.72
N SER A 357 -27.51 25.91 -6.73
CA SER A 357 -26.40 26.40 -7.52
C SER A 357 -25.08 25.70 -7.17
N CYS A 358 -24.85 25.41 -5.89
CA CYS A 358 -23.68 24.64 -5.43
C CYS A 358 -23.70 23.20 -5.94
N ALA A 359 -24.83 22.51 -5.84
CA ALA A 359 -25.00 21.13 -6.34
C ALA A 359 -24.78 21.04 -7.85
N GLU A 360 -25.35 21.98 -8.62
CA GLU A 360 -25.13 22.06 -10.07
C GLU A 360 -23.67 22.32 -10.44
N GLN A 361 -22.96 23.18 -9.67
CA GLN A 361 -21.54 23.41 -9.87
C GLN A 361 -20.74 22.13 -9.60
N ILE A 362 -21.00 21.45 -8.48
CA ILE A 362 -20.35 20.17 -8.11
C ILE A 362 -20.59 19.14 -9.23
N ARG A 363 -21.83 18.98 -9.71
CA ARG A 363 -22.17 18.04 -10.78
C ARG A 363 -21.35 18.29 -12.04
N ARG A 364 -21.27 19.54 -12.51
CA ARG A 364 -20.48 19.90 -13.70
C ARG A 364 -19.00 19.55 -13.56
N GLU A 365 -18.43 19.82 -12.38
CA GLU A 365 -17.01 19.51 -12.13
C GLU A 365 -16.78 18.01 -11.99
N LEU A 366 -17.73 17.28 -11.36
CA LEU A 366 -17.66 15.81 -11.30
C LEU A 366 -17.70 15.19 -12.69
N ASP A 367 -18.55 15.69 -13.60
CA ASP A 367 -18.63 15.19 -14.97
C ASP A 367 -17.26 15.24 -15.66
N ARG A 368 -16.56 16.39 -15.58
CA ARG A 368 -15.21 16.59 -16.11
C ARG A 368 -14.19 15.66 -15.43
N ARG A 369 -14.23 15.57 -14.08
CA ARG A 369 -13.29 14.71 -13.33
C ARG A 369 -13.45 13.24 -13.66
N LEU A 370 -14.67 12.77 -13.80
CA LEU A 370 -14.95 11.39 -14.16
C LEU A 370 -14.50 11.06 -15.60
N GLU A 371 -14.54 12.01 -16.52
CA GLU A 371 -13.92 11.85 -17.86
C GLU A 371 -12.40 11.71 -17.77
N GLU A 372 -11.73 12.56 -16.98
CA GLU A 372 -10.27 12.47 -16.75
C GLU A 372 -9.86 11.14 -16.09
N MET A 373 -10.69 10.58 -15.21
CA MET A 373 -10.41 9.32 -14.51
C MET A 373 -10.57 8.08 -15.41
N VAL A 374 -11.47 8.09 -16.37
CA VAL A 374 -11.68 6.98 -17.32
C VAL A 374 -10.54 6.90 -18.35
N LEU A 375 -9.83 8.00 -18.58
CA LEU A 375 -8.71 8.07 -19.53
C LEU A 375 -7.36 7.66 -18.92
N ARG A 376 -7.32 7.32 -17.62
CA ARG A 376 -6.13 6.83 -16.90
C ARG A 376 -6.33 5.38 -16.46
#